data_ff3930b974ffd3bff6fc6fbb17d7f8ed
#
_entry.id   ff3930b974ffd3bff6fc6fbb17d7f8ed
#
_cell.length_a   1.000
_cell.length_b   1.000
_cell.length_c   1.000
_cell.angle_alpha   90.00
_cell.angle_beta   90.00
_cell.angle_gamma   90.00
#
_symmetry.space_group_name_H-M   'P 1'
#
loop_
_entity.id
_entity.type
_entity.pdbx_description
1 polymer ?
#
loop_
_entity_poly.entity_id
_entity_poly.type
_entity_poly.pdbx_seq_one_letter_code
_entity_poly.pdbx_strand_id
1 'polypeptide(L)'
;MPAKEVKFHDSARHKIVAGVNVLADAVKVTLGPKGRNVVLERAFGAPTVTKDGVSVAKEIELKDKFENMGAQMVKEVASKTSDVAGDGTTTATVLAQSIVQEGMKFVAAGMNPMDLKRGIDKAVASTIEELKNLSKPCTTSKEIAQVGAISANADSSIGDKIAEAMEKVGKEGVITVEDGSSLEMELEVVEGMQFDRGYLSPYFINNAEKQIAVLENPYVLLHDKKISNIRDLLPVLEQVAKAGKPLLIIAEDVDGEALATLVVNNIRGILKTCAVKAPGFGDRRKAMLEDIAILTGGTVIAEEVGLSLEKATLNDLGQAKRIEIGKENTTIIDGAGDAKTIEGRVKQIRTQIEEATSDYDREKLQERVAKLAGGVAVIKVGAATEVEMKEKKARVEDALHATRAAVEEGIVPGGGVALIRCRDAVTRTKGDNADQDAGIKIVLRALEEPLRTIVDNAGEEASVVVNKVVEGKGNYGYNAQSGDYADLVESGVVDPTKVTRCALQNAASVAGLILTTDAMVAELPKDDKPMPGGGMGGMGDMDM
;
A
#
# COMPACT_ATOMS: atom_id res chain seq x y z
N MET A 1 7.69 -4.99 35.94
CA MET A 1 7.16 -4.11 34.87
C MET A 1 7.59 -2.69 35.19
N PRO A 2 7.98 -1.87 34.23
CA PRO A 2 8.27 -0.45 34.49
C PRO A 2 7.00 0.26 34.97
N ALA A 3 7.18 1.30 35.79
CA ALA A 3 6.07 2.12 36.26
C ALA A 3 5.40 2.83 35.09
N LYS A 4 4.08 3.06 35.19
CA LYS A 4 3.28 3.70 34.16
C LYS A 4 2.82 5.07 34.65
N GLU A 5 2.82 6.06 33.76
CA GLU A 5 2.12 7.31 33.95
C GLU A 5 0.75 7.24 33.30
N VAL A 6 -0.28 7.74 33.95
CA VAL A 6 -1.66 7.75 33.46
C VAL A 6 -2.15 9.19 33.40
N LYS A 7 -2.69 9.59 32.25
CA LYS A 7 -3.38 10.87 32.06
C LYS A 7 -4.85 10.62 31.78
N PHE A 8 -5.71 11.49 32.29
CA PHE A 8 -7.17 11.38 32.18
C PHE A 8 -7.77 12.66 31.62
N HIS A 9 -8.97 12.54 31.08
CA HIS A 9 -9.85 13.63 30.67
C HIS A 9 -9.12 14.66 29.78
N ASP A 10 -9.25 15.94 30.08
CA ASP A 10 -8.71 17.03 29.24
C ASP A 10 -7.17 16.96 29.10
N SER A 11 -6.45 16.51 30.14
CA SER A 11 -4.99 16.37 30.03
C SER A 11 -4.57 15.31 29.02
N ALA A 12 -5.32 14.22 28.89
CA ALA A 12 -5.12 13.20 27.86
C ALA A 12 -5.50 13.73 26.50
N ARG A 13 -6.68 14.34 26.38
CA ARG A 13 -7.22 14.88 25.11
C ARG A 13 -6.32 15.94 24.48
N HIS A 14 -5.80 16.91 25.28
CA HIS A 14 -4.88 17.94 24.77
C HIS A 14 -3.60 17.31 24.19
N LYS A 15 -3.05 16.28 24.84
CA LYS A 15 -1.83 15.61 24.36
C LYS A 15 -2.08 14.83 23.06
N ILE A 16 -3.19 14.10 22.98
CA ILE A 16 -3.56 13.41 21.73
C ILE A 16 -3.69 14.41 20.58
N VAL A 17 -4.48 15.48 20.77
CA VAL A 17 -4.73 16.49 19.73
C VAL A 17 -3.44 17.18 19.30
N ALA A 18 -2.53 17.50 20.24
CA ALA A 18 -1.23 18.06 19.91
C ALA A 18 -0.43 17.12 18.98
N GLY A 19 -0.37 15.83 19.30
CA GLY A 19 0.30 14.84 18.45
C GLY A 19 -0.34 14.68 17.07
N VAL A 20 -1.68 14.63 17.01
CA VAL A 20 -2.44 14.61 15.76
C VAL A 20 -2.09 15.81 14.89
N ASN A 21 -2.07 17.02 15.47
CA ASN A 21 -1.79 18.24 14.74
C ASN A 21 -0.37 18.28 14.20
N VAL A 22 0.65 17.94 15.01
CA VAL A 22 2.04 17.93 14.56
C VAL A 22 2.23 17.04 13.34
N LEU A 23 1.69 15.83 13.35
CA LEU A 23 1.80 14.93 12.22
C LEU A 23 1.00 15.44 11.01
N ALA A 24 -0.26 15.80 11.21
CA ALA A 24 -1.12 16.22 10.10
C ALA A 24 -0.64 17.52 9.46
N ASP A 25 -0.13 18.49 10.24
CA ASP A 25 0.41 19.73 9.70
C ASP A 25 1.67 19.53 8.87
N ALA A 26 2.51 18.53 9.22
CA ALA A 26 3.67 18.16 8.41
C ALA A 26 3.27 17.46 7.10
N VAL A 27 2.20 16.64 7.13
CA VAL A 27 1.74 15.89 5.95
C VAL A 27 0.93 16.78 5.00
N LYS A 28 0.02 17.62 5.49
CA LYS A 28 -0.93 18.39 4.67
C LYS A 28 -0.28 19.38 3.69
N VAL A 29 0.96 19.81 3.96
CA VAL A 29 1.69 20.72 3.05
C VAL A 29 1.98 20.10 1.69
N THR A 30 1.88 18.77 1.56
CA THR A 30 2.12 18.05 0.31
C THR A 30 0.88 17.96 -0.57
N LEU A 31 -0.33 18.29 -0.06
CA LEU A 31 -1.59 18.07 -0.75
C LEU A 31 -1.81 19.00 -1.94
N GLY A 32 -2.23 18.41 -3.05
CA GLY A 32 -2.65 19.11 -4.25
C GLY A 32 -1.49 19.49 -5.21
N PRO A 33 -1.82 20.07 -6.38
CA PRO A 33 -0.84 20.33 -7.45
C PRO A 33 0.22 21.37 -7.05
N LYS A 34 -0.11 22.28 -6.13
CA LYS A 34 0.84 23.27 -5.56
C LYS A 34 1.35 22.87 -4.18
N GLY A 35 1.14 21.62 -3.77
CA GLY A 35 1.75 21.03 -2.58
C GLY A 35 3.27 21.05 -2.65
N ARG A 36 3.93 21.14 -1.48
CA ARG A 36 5.38 21.31 -1.34
C ARG A 36 6.04 20.03 -0.86
N ASN A 37 7.34 19.91 -1.13
CA ASN A 37 8.14 18.80 -0.66
C ASN A 37 8.41 18.92 0.85
N VAL A 38 8.53 17.76 1.49
CA VAL A 38 9.05 17.60 2.85
C VAL A 38 10.44 16.96 2.76
N VAL A 39 11.38 17.44 3.55
CA VAL A 39 12.74 16.89 3.64
C VAL A 39 12.83 16.04 4.89
N LEU A 40 13.21 14.78 4.73
CA LEU A 40 13.33 13.79 5.79
C LEU A 40 14.81 13.50 6.05
N GLU A 41 15.24 13.56 7.31
CA GLU A 41 16.57 13.15 7.72
C GLU A 41 16.76 11.65 7.55
N ARG A 42 17.95 11.22 7.16
CA ARG A 42 18.34 9.80 7.14
C ARG A 42 19.50 9.59 8.10
N ALA A 43 19.49 8.49 8.82
CA ALA A 43 20.59 8.12 9.72
C ALA A 43 21.95 8.00 8.97
N PHE A 44 21.89 7.62 7.69
CA PHE A 44 23.06 7.52 6.80
C PHE A 44 22.66 7.97 5.39
N GLY A 45 23.51 8.74 4.73
CA GLY A 45 23.31 9.22 3.35
C GLY A 45 22.66 10.59 3.26
N ALA A 46 22.21 10.95 2.05
CA ALA A 46 21.55 12.22 1.78
C ALA A 46 20.11 12.22 2.33
N PRO A 47 19.58 13.40 2.75
CA PRO A 47 18.17 13.52 3.11
C PRO A 47 17.24 13.08 1.98
N THR A 48 16.11 12.50 2.33
CA THR A 48 15.06 12.16 1.37
C THR A 48 14.14 13.34 1.17
N VAL A 49 13.85 13.69 -0.07
CA VAL A 49 12.86 14.71 -0.43
C VAL A 49 11.64 14.00 -1.00
N THR A 50 10.46 14.25 -0.43
CA THR A 50 9.24 13.56 -0.85
C THR A 50 8.01 14.44 -0.77
N LYS A 51 6.98 14.12 -1.56
CA LYS A 51 5.61 14.64 -1.44
C LYS A 51 4.63 13.55 -0.96
N ASP A 52 5.10 12.31 -0.83
CA ASP A 52 4.25 11.22 -0.37
C ASP A 52 3.90 11.37 1.12
N GLY A 53 2.59 11.45 1.40
CA GLY A 53 2.09 11.67 2.75
C GLY A 53 2.37 10.51 3.71
N VAL A 54 2.37 9.26 3.24
CA VAL A 54 2.65 8.12 4.11
C VAL A 54 4.12 8.05 4.49
N SER A 55 5.03 8.38 3.57
CA SER A 55 6.47 8.47 3.86
C SER A 55 6.76 9.54 4.91
N VAL A 56 6.13 10.72 4.78
CA VAL A 56 6.26 11.78 5.80
C VAL A 56 5.70 11.31 7.15
N ALA A 57 4.50 10.71 7.16
CA ALA A 57 3.87 10.25 8.39
C ALA A 57 4.69 9.18 9.12
N LYS A 58 5.33 8.27 8.38
CA LYS A 58 6.15 7.18 8.95
C LYS A 58 7.38 7.68 9.70
N GLU A 59 7.98 8.78 9.29
CA GLU A 59 9.19 9.34 9.91
C GLU A 59 8.92 10.20 11.15
N ILE A 60 7.65 10.58 11.40
CA ILE A 60 7.32 11.43 12.54
C ILE A 60 7.25 10.61 13.83
N GLU A 61 8.13 10.95 14.76
CA GLU A 61 8.16 10.43 16.13
C GLU A 61 8.40 11.57 17.11
N LEU A 62 7.56 11.69 18.14
CA LEU A 62 7.56 12.79 19.09
C LEU A 62 8.20 12.38 20.41
N LYS A 63 8.93 13.31 21.03
CA LYS A 63 9.61 13.08 22.33
C LYS A 63 8.62 12.81 23.46
N ASP A 64 7.52 13.55 23.52
CA ASP A 64 6.46 13.34 24.51
C ASP A 64 5.67 12.09 24.13
N LYS A 65 5.70 11.06 24.99
CA LYS A 65 5.06 9.77 24.73
C LYS A 65 3.56 9.88 24.51
N PHE A 66 2.87 10.79 25.19
CA PHE A 66 1.43 10.99 25.06
C PHE A 66 1.08 11.71 23.74
N GLU A 67 1.85 12.74 23.36
CA GLU A 67 1.69 13.37 22.04
C GLU A 67 2.01 12.36 20.93
N ASN A 68 3.06 11.55 21.13
CA ASN A 68 3.43 10.52 20.17
C ASN A 68 2.32 9.48 19.94
N MET A 69 1.57 9.11 20.98
CA MET A 69 0.40 8.23 20.79
C MET A 69 -0.64 8.85 19.84
N GLY A 70 -0.92 10.16 19.95
CA GLY A 70 -1.81 10.87 19.01
C GLY A 70 -1.27 10.86 17.59
N ALA A 71 0.02 11.14 17.41
CA ALA A 71 0.70 11.06 16.12
C ALA A 71 0.63 9.63 15.53
N GLN A 72 0.92 8.60 16.34
CA GLN A 72 0.88 7.20 15.88
C GLN A 72 -0.53 6.76 15.43
N MET A 73 -1.59 7.25 16.07
CA MET A 73 -2.96 6.95 15.63
C MET A 73 -3.26 7.52 14.24
N VAL A 74 -2.82 8.74 13.94
CA VAL A 74 -2.98 9.31 12.58
C VAL A 74 -2.02 8.68 11.57
N LYS A 75 -0.83 8.29 11.99
CA LYS A 75 0.08 7.48 11.17
C LYS A 75 -0.57 6.17 10.70
N GLU A 76 -1.35 5.53 11.57
CA GLU A 76 -2.13 4.34 11.21
C GLU A 76 -3.19 4.63 10.13
N VAL A 77 -3.84 5.81 10.17
CA VAL A 77 -4.77 6.25 9.12
C VAL A 77 -4.08 6.30 7.77
N ALA A 78 -2.91 6.97 7.69
CA ALA A 78 -2.15 7.09 6.46
C ALA A 78 -1.67 5.71 5.95
N SER A 79 -1.10 4.88 6.84
CA SER A 79 -0.61 3.55 6.50
C SER A 79 -1.72 2.64 5.98
N LYS A 80 -2.87 2.58 6.68
CA LYS A 80 -4.01 1.75 6.28
C LYS A 80 -4.63 2.20 4.95
N THR A 81 -4.64 3.50 4.69
CA THR A 81 -5.13 4.04 3.42
C THR A 81 -4.19 3.66 2.27
N SER A 82 -2.88 3.74 2.48
CA SER A 82 -1.87 3.24 1.55
C SER A 82 -2.04 1.75 1.26
N ASP A 83 -2.21 0.91 2.29
CA ASP A 83 -2.34 -0.54 2.15
C ASP A 83 -3.58 -0.95 1.32
N VAL A 84 -4.71 -0.23 1.46
CA VAL A 84 -5.99 -0.61 0.84
C VAL A 84 -6.20 0.05 -0.52
N ALA A 85 -5.84 1.33 -0.65
CA ALA A 85 -6.10 2.13 -1.85
C ALA A 85 -4.83 2.56 -2.59
N GLY A 86 -3.66 2.45 -1.94
CA GLY A 86 -2.35 2.79 -2.50
C GLY A 86 -2.10 4.28 -2.69
N ASP A 87 -3.12 5.12 -2.48
CA ASP A 87 -3.07 6.59 -2.60
C ASP A 87 -4.05 7.23 -1.61
N GLY A 88 -4.11 8.56 -1.56
CA GLY A 88 -5.04 9.32 -0.70
C GLY A 88 -4.62 9.44 0.77
N THR A 89 -3.38 9.12 1.10
CA THR A 89 -2.84 9.13 2.45
C THR A 89 -2.88 10.52 3.09
N THR A 90 -2.55 11.55 2.33
CA THR A 90 -2.63 12.95 2.76
C THR A 90 -4.08 13.39 2.98
N THR A 91 -4.99 13.05 2.07
CA THR A 91 -6.42 13.34 2.21
C THR A 91 -7.01 12.68 3.46
N ALA A 92 -6.65 11.42 3.74
CA ALA A 92 -7.08 10.71 4.93
C ALA A 92 -6.58 11.37 6.22
N THR A 93 -5.32 11.81 6.22
CA THR A 93 -4.71 12.53 7.35
C THR A 93 -5.40 13.86 7.63
N VAL A 94 -5.70 14.65 6.58
CA VAL A 94 -6.43 15.92 6.67
C VAL A 94 -7.85 15.72 7.20
N LEU A 95 -8.56 14.71 6.70
CA LEU A 95 -9.89 14.37 7.20
C LEU A 95 -9.87 13.94 8.67
N ALA A 96 -8.91 13.09 9.06
CA ALA A 96 -8.76 12.65 10.44
C ALA A 96 -8.51 13.83 11.39
N GLN A 97 -7.58 14.73 11.03
CA GLN A 97 -7.31 15.96 11.80
C GLN A 97 -8.58 16.78 11.97
N SER A 98 -9.30 17.03 10.88
CA SER A 98 -10.52 17.86 10.92
C SER A 98 -11.60 17.24 11.80
N ILE A 99 -11.86 15.93 11.67
CA ILE A 99 -12.85 15.22 12.50
C ILE A 99 -12.45 15.27 13.98
N VAL A 100 -11.18 15.09 14.30
CA VAL A 100 -10.68 15.16 15.68
C VAL A 100 -10.82 16.59 16.23
N GLN A 101 -10.38 17.60 15.49
CA GLN A 101 -10.44 18.99 15.94
C GLN A 101 -11.88 19.47 16.16
N GLU A 102 -12.78 19.21 15.21
CA GLU A 102 -14.19 19.57 15.33
C GLU A 102 -14.88 18.75 16.44
N GLY A 103 -14.61 17.45 16.50
CA GLY A 103 -15.20 16.56 17.51
C GLY A 103 -14.80 16.92 18.93
N MET A 104 -13.55 17.30 19.16
CA MET A 104 -13.07 17.71 20.50
C MET A 104 -13.77 18.97 21.02
N LYS A 105 -14.23 19.88 20.15
CA LYS A 105 -15.04 21.05 20.57
C LYS A 105 -16.35 20.61 21.20
N PHE A 106 -17.00 19.61 20.63
CA PHE A 106 -18.27 19.06 21.16
C PHE A 106 -18.07 18.22 22.42
N VAL A 107 -16.97 17.45 22.49
CA VAL A 107 -16.60 16.71 23.71
C VAL A 107 -16.30 17.68 24.85
N ALA A 108 -15.56 18.77 24.61
CA ALA A 108 -15.31 19.82 25.59
C ALA A 108 -16.58 20.57 26.01
N ALA A 109 -17.59 20.66 25.13
CA ALA A 109 -18.92 21.19 25.45
C ALA A 109 -19.79 20.23 26.24
N GLY A 110 -19.32 19.02 26.59
CA GLY A 110 -20.01 18.06 27.43
C GLY A 110 -20.93 17.10 26.69
N MET A 111 -20.86 17.03 25.36
CA MET A 111 -21.61 16.04 24.58
C MET A 111 -21.03 14.63 24.74
N ASN A 112 -21.89 13.61 24.64
CA ASN A 112 -21.48 12.21 24.80
C ASN A 112 -20.61 11.74 23.64
N PRO A 113 -19.33 11.39 23.87
CA PRO A 113 -18.41 10.98 22.81
C PRO A 113 -18.87 9.74 22.03
N MET A 114 -19.57 8.82 22.69
CA MET A 114 -20.07 7.61 22.04
C MET A 114 -21.21 7.90 21.07
N ASP A 115 -22.08 8.87 21.40
CA ASP A 115 -23.13 9.30 20.49
C ASP A 115 -22.60 10.19 19.37
N LEU A 116 -21.61 11.04 19.65
CA LEU A 116 -20.87 11.76 18.61
C LEU A 116 -20.31 10.77 17.58
N LYS A 117 -19.65 9.68 18.04
CA LYS A 117 -19.13 8.63 17.17
C LYS A 117 -20.21 7.97 16.34
N ARG A 118 -21.36 7.62 16.93
CA ARG A 118 -22.50 7.04 16.20
C ARG A 118 -23.02 7.98 15.09
N GLY A 119 -23.06 9.28 15.38
CA GLY A 119 -23.42 10.31 14.41
C GLY A 119 -22.39 10.41 13.27
N ILE A 120 -21.10 10.36 13.58
CA ILE A 120 -20.01 10.31 12.59
C ILE A 120 -20.18 9.07 11.71
N ASP A 121 -20.39 7.89 12.29
CA ASP A 121 -20.55 6.62 11.55
C ASP A 121 -21.75 6.70 10.56
N LYS A 122 -22.89 7.28 10.98
CA LYS A 122 -24.06 7.50 10.11
C LYS A 122 -23.76 8.45 8.94
N ALA A 123 -23.06 9.55 9.20
CA ALA A 123 -22.69 10.53 8.18
C ALA A 123 -21.71 9.94 7.16
N VAL A 124 -20.73 9.16 7.62
CA VAL A 124 -19.77 8.47 6.76
C VAL A 124 -20.48 7.45 5.86
N ALA A 125 -21.39 6.65 6.41
CA ALA A 125 -22.18 5.70 5.62
C ALA A 125 -22.97 6.39 4.50
N SER A 126 -23.65 7.51 4.82
CA SER A 126 -24.39 8.33 3.84
C SER A 126 -23.44 8.94 2.79
N THR A 127 -22.26 9.39 3.18
CA THR A 127 -21.26 9.93 2.24
C THR A 127 -20.77 8.85 1.28
N ILE A 128 -20.50 7.63 1.76
CA ILE A 128 -20.04 6.51 0.94
C ILE A 128 -21.09 6.11 -0.09
N GLU A 129 -22.35 6.05 0.32
CA GLU A 129 -23.45 5.75 -0.59
C GLU A 129 -23.55 6.80 -1.72
N GLU A 130 -23.45 8.09 -1.36
CA GLU A 130 -23.47 9.16 -2.34
C GLU A 130 -22.23 9.18 -3.24
N LEU A 131 -21.03 8.89 -2.72
CA LEU A 131 -19.83 8.72 -3.55
C LEU A 131 -19.99 7.62 -4.59
N LYS A 132 -20.64 6.50 -4.26
CA LYS A 132 -20.95 5.44 -5.22
C LYS A 132 -21.92 5.93 -6.31
N ASN A 133 -22.92 6.74 -5.95
CA ASN A 133 -23.86 7.31 -6.91
C ASN A 133 -23.19 8.32 -7.86
N LEU A 134 -22.20 9.06 -7.37
CA LEU A 134 -21.42 10.02 -8.16
C LEU A 134 -20.38 9.35 -9.06
N SER A 135 -19.98 8.13 -8.71
CA SER A 135 -18.90 7.41 -9.40
C SER A 135 -19.28 7.08 -10.84
N LYS A 136 -18.33 7.31 -11.75
CA LYS A 136 -18.40 6.92 -13.15
C LYS A 136 -17.38 5.82 -13.44
N PRO A 137 -17.72 4.75 -14.17
CA PRO A 137 -16.75 3.72 -14.54
C PRO A 137 -15.55 4.32 -15.31
N CYS A 138 -14.34 3.92 -14.94
CA CYS A 138 -13.11 4.27 -15.65
C CYS A 138 -12.82 3.17 -16.70
N THR A 139 -13.15 3.44 -17.95
CA THR A 139 -13.12 2.41 -19.01
C THR A 139 -12.15 2.71 -20.13
N THR A 140 -11.86 3.97 -20.40
CA THR A 140 -11.03 4.40 -21.54
C THR A 140 -9.57 4.60 -21.13
N SER A 141 -8.65 4.34 -22.08
CA SER A 141 -7.22 4.60 -21.92
C SER A 141 -6.93 6.06 -21.56
N LYS A 142 -7.73 6.99 -22.09
CA LYS A 142 -7.64 8.42 -21.77
C LYS A 142 -7.97 8.72 -20.30
N GLU A 143 -9.04 8.13 -19.77
CA GLU A 143 -9.42 8.30 -18.35
C GLU A 143 -8.35 7.71 -17.42
N ILE A 144 -7.81 6.54 -17.78
CA ILE A 144 -6.70 5.92 -17.04
C ILE A 144 -5.47 6.84 -17.03
N ALA A 145 -5.09 7.39 -18.19
CA ALA A 145 -3.99 8.34 -18.30
C ALA A 145 -4.22 9.60 -17.45
N GLN A 146 -5.44 10.14 -17.43
CA GLN A 146 -5.80 11.29 -16.60
C GLN A 146 -5.66 11.00 -15.10
N VAL A 147 -6.19 9.87 -14.63
CA VAL A 147 -6.02 9.45 -13.22
C VAL A 147 -4.55 9.31 -12.87
N GLY A 148 -3.77 8.62 -13.71
CA GLY A 148 -2.33 8.45 -13.50
C GLY A 148 -1.57 9.78 -13.46
N ALA A 149 -1.91 10.71 -14.38
CA ALA A 149 -1.30 12.02 -14.40
C ALA A 149 -1.61 12.85 -13.15
N ILE A 150 -2.87 12.85 -12.67
CA ILE A 150 -3.26 13.59 -11.45
C ILE A 150 -2.54 13.04 -10.21
N SER A 151 -2.54 11.74 -10.01
CA SER A 151 -1.82 11.11 -8.90
C SER A 151 -0.30 11.36 -8.98
N ALA A 152 0.25 11.45 -10.19
CA ALA A 152 1.64 11.81 -10.44
C ALA A 152 1.93 13.33 -10.39
N ASN A 153 1.14 14.14 -9.69
CA ASN A 153 1.29 15.60 -9.61
C ASN A 153 1.22 16.32 -10.98
N ALA A 154 0.25 15.93 -11.80
CA ALA A 154 0.00 16.45 -13.16
C ALA A 154 1.11 16.12 -14.17
N ASP A 155 1.88 15.05 -13.96
CA ASP A 155 2.85 14.54 -14.93
C ASP A 155 2.15 13.60 -15.92
N SER A 156 1.81 14.13 -17.09
CA SER A 156 1.13 13.38 -18.16
C SER A 156 1.98 12.22 -18.70
N SER A 157 3.32 12.34 -18.67
CA SER A 157 4.20 11.29 -19.17
C SER A 157 4.08 10.00 -18.37
N ILE A 158 3.85 10.10 -17.06
CA ILE A 158 3.60 8.98 -16.16
C ILE A 158 2.21 8.36 -16.45
N GLY A 159 1.18 9.21 -16.56
CA GLY A 159 -0.17 8.75 -16.86
C GLY A 159 -0.26 8.00 -18.19
N ASP A 160 0.36 8.53 -19.24
CA ASP A 160 0.39 7.91 -20.56
C ASP A 160 1.11 6.55 -20.55
N LYS A 161 2.24 6.43 -19.81
CA LYS A 161 2.97 5.16 -19.68
C LYS A 161 2.18 4.10 -18.92
N ILE A 162 1.43 4.48 -17.88
CA ILE A 162 0.57 3.54 -17.14
C ILE A 162 -0.60 3.09 -18.02
N ALA A 163 -1.22 4.00 -18.77
CA ALA A 163 -2.29 3.65 -19.70
C ALA A 163 -1.79 2.71 -20.81
N GLU A 164 -0.62 2.97 -21.38
CA GLU A 164 0.05 2.09 -22.35
C GLU A 164 0.32 0.70 -21.76
N ALA A 165 0.80 0.65 -20.51
CA ALA A 165 1.04 -0.62 -19.80
C ALA A 165 -0.26 -1.40 -19.61
N MET A 166 -1.32 -0.75 -19.12
CA MET A 166 -2.64 -1.40 -18.93
C MET A 166 -3.27 -1.86 -20.25
N GLU A 167 -3.03 -1.17 -21.34
CA GLU A 167 -3.51 -1.60 -22.67
C GLU A 167 -2.82 -2.89 -23.12
N LYS A 168 -1.51 -3.02 -22.86
CA LYS A 168 -0.71 -4.20 -23.25
C LYS A 168 -1.01 -5.44 -22.42
N VAL A 169 -1.12 -5.30 -21.10
CA VAL A 169 -1.32 -6.45 -20.19
C VAL A 169 -2.77 -6.65 -19.74
N GLY A 170 -3.67 -5.74 -20.11
CA GLY A 170 -5.07 -5.74 -19.68
C GLY A 170 -5.28 -5.06 -18.33
N LYS A 171 -6.54 -4.79 -17.99
CA LYS A 171 -6.92 -4.04 -16.79
C LYS A 171 -6.53 -4.74 -15.48
N GLU A 172 -6.52 -6.06 -15.49
CA GLU A 172 -6.11 -6.91 -14.36
C GLU A 172 -4.66 -7.39 -14.49
N GLY A 173 -3.95 -6.92 -15.52
CA GLY A 173 -2.57 -7.29 -15.79
C GLY A 173 -1.61 -6.78 -14.73
N VAL A 174 -0.50 -7.48 -14.57
CA VAL A 174 0.53 -7.12 -13.61
C VAL A 174 1.43 -6.04 -14.19
N ILE A 175 1.58 -4.94 -13.45
CA ILE A 175 2.49 -3.85 -13.80
C ILE A 175 3.42 -3.66 -12.60
N THR A 176 4.73 -3.67 -12.86
CA THR A 176 5.78 -3.43 -11.85
C THR A 176 6.62 -2.21 -12.23
N VAL A 177 7.28 -1.62 -11.25
CA VAL A 177 8.11 -0.43 -11.44
C VAL A 177 9.53 -0.75 -11.00
N GLU A 178 10.49 -0.61 -11.91
CA GLU A 178 11.90 -0.90 -11.69
C GLU A 178 12.78 0.34 -11.96
N ASP A 179 14.01 0.28 -11.45
CA ASP A 179 15.02 1.29 -11.76
C ASP A 179 15.49 1.11 -13.20
N GLY A 180 15.42 2.15 -14.00
CA GLY A 180 15.93 2.18 -15.37
C GLY A 180 17.40 2.60 -15.43
N SER A 181 18.05 2.28 -16.54
CA SER A 181 19.42 2.71 -16.82
C SER A 181 19.50 3.94 -17.71
N SER A 182 18.38 4.36 -18.31
CA SER A 182 18.25 5.57 -19.17
C SER A 182 17.75 6.77 -18.37
N LEU A 183 17.73 7.95 -19.00
CA LEU A 183 17.11 9.15 -18.41
C LEU A 183 15.58 9.17 -18.60
N GLU A 184 15.10 8.44 -19.59
CA GLU A 184 13.70 8.36 -19.95
C GLU A 184 13.01 7.16 -19.30
N MET A 185 11.69 7.23 -19.23
CA MET A 185 10.85 6.15 -18.75
C MET A 185 10.54 5.18 -19.88
N GLU A 186 10.88 3.91 -19.69
CA GLU A 186 10.68 2.84 -20.68
C GLU A 186 9.62 1.85 -20.19
N LEU A 187 8.89 1.26 -21.15
CA LEU A 187 7.93 0.19 -20.89
C LEU A 187 8.35 -1.07 -21.62
N GLU A 188 8.56 -2.13 -20.86
CA GLU A 188 8.85 -3.47 -21.37
C GLU A 188 7.75 -4.43 -20.94
N VAL A 189 7.34 -5.35 -21.81
CA VAL A 189 6.43 -6.43 -21.45
C VAL A 189 7.23 -7.73 -21.50
N VAL A 190 7.22 -8.47 -20.40
CA VAL A 190 7.98 -9.70 -20.21
C VAL A 190 7.07 -10.85 -19.83
N GLU A 191 7.53 -12.09 -20.05
CA GLU A 191 6.84 -13.26 -19.55
C GLU A 191 6.80 -13.25 -18.03
N GLY A 192 5.64 -13.47 -17.45
CA GLY A 192 5.50 -13.42 -16.00
C GLY A 192 4.06 -13.63 -15.53
N MET A 193 3.90 -13.79 -14.23
CA MET A 193 2.56 -13.89 -13.62
C MET A 193 2.57 -13.48 -12.15
N GLN A 194 1.39 -13.13 -11.64
CA GLN A 194 1.15 -12.92 -10.22
C GLN A 194 0.11 -13.92 -9.70
N PHE A 195 0.29 -14.37 -8.46
CA PHE A 195 -0.69 -15.19 -7.75
C PHE A 195 -0.85 -14.76 -6.29
N ASP A 196 -2.03 -15.04 -5.73
CA ASP A 196 -2.47 -14.56 -4.41
C ASP A 196 -1.94 -15.47 -3.30
N ARG A 197 -0.65 -15.44 -3.05
CA ARG A 197 0.03 -16.05 -1.91
C ARG A 197 1.29 -15.25 -1.62
N GLY A 198 1.46 -14.83 -0.38
CA GLY A 198 2.64 -14.12 0.08
C GLY A 198 3.60 -14.99 0.89
N TYR A 199 4.63 -14.35 1.44
CA TYR A 199 5.65 -15.04 2.23
C TYR A 199 5.06 -15.69 3.50
N LEU A 200 5.60 -16.86 3.86
CA LEU A 200 5.20 -17.59 5.08
C LEU A 200 5.77 -17.02 6.36
N SER A 201 6.77 -16.15 6.27
CA SER A 201 7.37 -15.50 7.41
C SER A 201 7.86 -14.09 7.07
N PRO A 202 7.57 -13.07 7.90
CA PRO A 202 8.08 -11.72 7.70
C PRO A 202 9.60 -11.63 7.79
N TYR A 203 10.28 -12.63 8.33
CA TYR A 203 11.75 -12.70 8.36
C TYR A 203 12.40 -12.95 7.00
N PHE A 204 11.62 -13.21 5.95
CA PHE A 204 12.11 -13.24 4.58
C PHE A 204 12.21 -11.86 3.94
N ILE A 205 11.60 -10.83 4.52
CA ILE A 205 11.63 -9.46 4.02
C ILE A 205 13.08 -8.95 3.96
N ASN A 206 13.48 -8.47 2.81
CA ASN A 206 14.77 -7.82 2.59
C ASN A 206 14.64 -6.37 2.09
N ASN A 207 13.42 -5.95 1.73
CA ASN A 207 13.07 -4.57 1.49
C ASN A 207 12.06 -4.12 2.57
N ALA A 208 12.59 -3.50 3.63
CA ALA A 208 11.79 -3.08 4.77
C ALA A 208 10.83 -1.92 4.44
N GLU A 209 11.17 -1.08 3.46
CA GLU A 209 10.36 0.06 3.05
C GLU A 209 9.03 -0.38 2.43
N LYS A 210 9.09 -1.36 1.51
CA LYS A 210 7.92 -1.93 0.83
C LYS A 210 7.33 -3.16 1.53
N GLN A 211 7.97 -3.65 2.59
CA GLN A 211 7.58 -4.88 3.30
C GLN A 211 7.50 -6.11 2.38
N ILE A 212 8.43 -6.23 1.44
CA ILE A 212 8.52 -7.33 0.48
C ILE A 212 9.85 -8.07 0.55
N ALA A 213 9.87 -9.32 0.09
CA ALA A 213 11.08 -10.05 -0.24
C ALA A 213 11.31 -9.97 -1.75
N VAL A 214 12.50 -9.54 -2.16
CA VAL A 214 12.94 -9.45 -3.55
C VAL A 214 14.06 -10.45 -3.79
N LEU A 215 13.89 -11.33 -4.77
CA LEU A 215 14.86 -12.31 -5.17
C LEU A 215 15.31 -12.03 -6.61
N GLU A 216 16.60 -11.74 -6.79
CA GLU A 216 17.21 -11.49 -8.11
C GLU A 216 17.85 -12.76 -8.67
N ASN A 217 17.47 -13.15 -9.88
CA ASN A 217 17.91 -14.37 -10.55
C ASN A 217 17.73 -15.65 -9.71
N PRO A 218 16.57 -15.85 -9.05
CA PRO A 218 16.37 -16.99 -8.16
C PRO A 218 16.15 -18.30 -8.91
N TYR A 219 16.46 -19.40 -8.21
CA TYR A 219 15.86 -20.69 -8.51
C TYR A 219 14.45 -20.77 -7.91
N VAL A 220 13.58 -21.55 -8.54
CA VAL A 220 12.20 -21.79 -8.10
C VAL A 220 11.98 -23.28 -7.91
N LEU A 221 11.77 -23.69 -6.66
CA LEU A 221 11.41 -25.07 -6.32
C LEU A 221 9.88 -25.17 -6.23
N LEU A 222 9.29 -26.09 -7.00
CA LEU A 222 7.86 -26.35 -7.03
C LEU A 222 7.58 -27.74 -6.46
N HIS A 223 6.74 -27.82 -5.41
CA HIS A 223 6.40 -29.07 -4.77
C HIS A 223 4.90 -29.18 -4.49
N ASP A 224 4.31 -30.32 -4.79
CA ASP A 224 2.85 -30.54 -4.68
C ASP A 224 2.37 -30.83 -3.26
N LYS A 225 3.28 -31.21 -2.34
CA LYS A 225 3.01 -31.57 -0.95
C LYS A 225 3.56 -30.55 0.04
N LYS A 226 3.18 -30.75 1.30
CA LYS A 226 3.71 -29.99 2.44
C LYS A 226 5.13 -30.40 2.76
N ILE A 227 5.97 -29.41 3.11
CA ILE A 227 7.36 -29.59 3.52
C ILE A 227 7.49 -29.23 4.99
N SER A 228 7.70 -30.21 5.87
CA SER A 228 7.86 -30.00 7.32
C SER A 228 9.26 -30.39 7.81
N ASN A 229 9.89 -31.38 7.13
CA ASN A 229 11.20 -31.90 7.50
C ASN A 229 12.29 -31.26 6.64
N ILE A 230 13.27 -30.65 7.28
CA ILE A 230 14.39 -30.01 6.58
C ILE A 230 15.28 -31.01 5.81
N ARG A 231 15.35 -32.26 6.26
CA ARG A 231 16.21 -33.29 5.65
C ARG A 231 15.87 -33.52 4.19
N ASP A 232 14.57 -33.44 3.85
CA ASP A 232 14.11 -33.65 2.48
C ASP A 232 14.57 -32.53 1.53
N LEU A 233 14.79 -31.31 2.07
CA LEU A 233 15.28 -30.14 1.33
C LEU A 233 16.81 -30.04 1.28
N LEU A 234 17.55 -30.69 2.18
CA LEU A 234 19.01 -30.51 2.30
C LEU A 234 19.76 -30.67 0.98
N PRO A 235 19.49 -31.71 0.15
CA PRO A 235 20.23 -31.89 -1.11
C PRO A 235 20.03 -30.72 -2.09
N VAL A 236 18.85 -30.12 -2.13
CA VAL A 236 18.54 -28.96 -2.98
C VAL A 236 19.20 -27.70 -2.41
N LEU A 237 19.07 -27.48 -1.09
CA LEU A 237 19.65 -26.30 -0.43
C LEU A 237 21.17 -26.23 -0.57
N GLU A 238 21.85 -27.38 -0.46
CA GLU A 238 23.31 -27.44 -0.66
C GLU A 238 23.72 -27.09 -2.10
N GLN A 239 22.97 -27.58 -3.09
CA GLN A 239 23.23 -27.27 -4.50
C GLN A 239 22.99 -25.77 -4.77
N VAL A 240 21.91 -25.22 -4.29
CA VAL A 240 21.56 -23.79 -4.47
C VAL A 240 22.57 -22.89 -3.76
N ALA A 241 22.98 -23.26 -2.53
CA ALA A 241 24.04 -22.54 -1.79
C ALA A 241 25.38 -22.53 -2.55
N LYS A 242 25.78 -23.66 -3.13
CA LYS A 242 26.97 -23.72 -3.98
C LYS A 242 26.88 -22.89 -5.25
N ALA A 243 25.66 -22.77 -5.82
CA ALA A 243 25.41 -21.92 -6.98
C ALA A 243 25.36 -20.42 -6.64
N GLY A 244 25.24 -20.06 -5.36
CA GLY A 244 25.23 -18.67 -4.90
C GLY A 244 24.00 -17.87 -5.32
N LYS A 245 22.92 -18.53 -5.73
CA LYS A 245 21.67 -17.88 -6.15
C LYS A 245 20.60 -17.95 -5.06
N PRO A 246 19.66 -17.01 -5.01
CA PRO A 246 18.48 -17.10 -4.15
C PRO A 246 17.57 -18.28 -4.52
N LEU A 247 16.73 -18.70 -3.59
CA LEU A 247 15.74 -19.77 -3.79
C LEU A 247 14.34 -19.32 -3.34
N LEU A 248 13.37 -19.43 -4.24
CA LEU A 248 11.96 -19.42 -3.91
C LEU A 248 11.44 -20.85 -3.81
N ILE A 249 10.74 -21.17 -2.73
CA ILE A 249 10.07 -22.45 -2.52
C ILE A 249 8.56 -22.21 -2.60
N ILE A 250 7.89 -22.88 -3.53
CA ILE A 250 6.45 -22.88 -3.69
C ILE A 250 5.95 -24.30 -3.43
N ALA A 251 5.28 -24.50 -2.31
CA ALA A 251 4.79 -25.82 -1.91
C ALA A 251 3.35 -25.73 -1.37
N GLU A 252 2.67 -26.86 -1.17
CA GLU A 252 1.37 -26.85 -0.50
C GLU A 252 1.40 -26.07 0.80
N ASP A 253 2.41 -26.32 1.62
CA ASP A 253 2.77 -25.57 2.82
C ASP A 253 4.25 -25.81 3.16
N VAL A 254 4.86 -24.87 3.89
CA VAL A 254 6.19 -25.07 4.49
C VAL A 254 6.09 -24.67 5.94
N ASP A 255 6.34 -25.61 6.86
CA ASP A 255 6.22 -25.34 8.29
C ASP A 255 7.29 -26.07 9.14
N GLY A 256 7.10 -26.04 10.45
CA GLY A 256 7.92 -26.77 11.41
C GLY A 256 9.40 -26.47 11.30
N GLU A 257 10.22 -27.55 11.31
CA GLU A 257 11.68 -27.48 11.25
C GLU A 257 12.17 -26.90 9.91
N ALA A 258 11.50 -27.21 8.81
CA ALA A 258 11.85 -26.72 7.49
C ALA A 258 11.77 -25.19 7.43
N LEU A 259 10.63 -24.60 7.81
CA LEU A 259 10.43 -23.16 7.81
C LEU A 259 11.43 -22.46 8.76
N ALA A 260 11.60 -22.97 9.98
CA ALA A 260 12.51 -22.39 10.96
C ALA A 260 13.96 -22.36 10.45
N THR A 261 14.41 -23.43 9.81
CA THR A 261 15.76 -23.51 9.26
C THR A 261 15.96 -22.57 8.08
N LEU A 262 14.98 -22.45 7.18
CA LEU A 262 15.01 -21.49 6.06
C LEU A 262 15.12 -20.05 6.58
N VAL A 263 14.31 -19.69 7.58
CA VAL A 263 14.33 -18.37 8.21
C VAL A 263 15.71 -18.08 8.84
N VAL A 264 16.26 -19.02 9.61
CA VAL A 264 17.57 -18.85 10.25
C VAL A 264 18.69 -18.66 9.22
N ASN A 265 18.68 -19.45 8.14
CA ASN A 265 19.68 -19.33 7.08
C ASN A 265 19.56 -18.01 6.32
N ASN A 266 18.34 -17.54 6.09
CA ASN A 266 18.07 -16.24 5.46
C ASN A 266 18.59 -15.08 6.34
N ILE A 267 18.26 -15.08 7.65
CA ILE A 267 18.74 -14.06 8.61
C ILE A 267 20.27 -14.05 8.71
N ARG A 268 20.91 -15.21 8.70
CA ARG A 268 22.37 -15.33 8.74
C ARG A 268 23.06 -14.99 7.42
N GLY A 269 22.29 -14.76 6.36
CA GLY A 269 22.83 -14.47 5.02
C GLY A 269 23.56 -15.66 4.36
N ILE A 270 23.39 -16.88 4.89
CA ILE A 270 24.01 -18.10 4.34
C ILE A 270 23.32 -18.46 3.01
N LEU A 271 22.01 -18.36 2.96
CA LEU A 271 21.21 -18.62 1.77
C LEU A 271 20.01 -17.67 1.74
N LYS A 272 19.91 -16.87 0.70
CA LYS A 272 18.75 -16.01 0.47
C LYS A 272 17.58 -16.88 0.01
N THR A 273 16.57 -17.04 0.87
CA THR A 273 15.39 -17.88 0.59
C THR A 273 14.11 -17.16 0.91
N CYS A 274 13.04 -17.55 0.22
CA CYS A 274 11.67 -17.25 0.61
C CYS A 274 10.81 -18.48 0.37
N ALA A 275 9.81 -18.71 1.21
CA ALA A 275 8.83 -19.77 1.08
C ALA A 275 7.43 -19.21 1.02
N VAL A 276 6.62 -19.70 0.08
CA VAL A 276 5.23 -19.31 -0.14
C VAL A 276 4.35 -20.55 -0.32
N LYS A 277 3.06 -20.42 -0.01
CA LYS A 277 2.09 -21.48 -0.34
C LYS A 277 1.77 -21.49 -1.81
N ALA A 278 1.58 -22.67 -2.37
CA ALA A 278 1.08 -22.84 -3.73
C ALA A 278 -0.35 -22.27 -3.86
N PRO A 279 -0.66 -21.59 -4.96
CA PRO A 279 -2.00 -21.06 -5.21
C PRO A 279 -3.02 -22.18 -5.50
N GLY A 280 -4.26 -21.97 -5.09
CA GLY A 280 -5.36 -22.92 -5.31
C GLY A 280 -5.40 -24.07 -4.31
N PHE A 281 -6.32 -25.02 -4.56
CA PHE A 281 -6.54 -26.21 -3.74
C PHE A 281 -6.79 -27.44 -4.63
N GLY A 282 -6.41 -28.64 -4.17
CA GLY A 282 -6.65 -29.90 -4.90
C GLY A 282 -6.06 -29.87 -6.32
N ASP A 283 -6.82 -30.30 -7.30
CA ASP A 283 -6.38 -30.38 -8.70
C ASP A 283 -6.05 -29.02 -9.31
N ARG A 284 -6.71 -27.95 -8.84
CA ARG A 284 -6.38 -26.58 -9.26
C ARG A 284 -4.99 -26.17 -8.80
N ARG A 285 -4.59 -26.55 -7.59
CA ARG A 285 -3.23 -26.29 -7.11
C ARG A 285 -2.19 -26.98 -7.99
N LYS A 286 -2.42 -28.24 -8.36
CA LYS A 286 -1.53 -28.97 -9.28
C LYS A 286 -1.43 -28.26 -10.63
N ALA A 287 -2.57 -27.86 -11.19
CA ALA A 287 -2.61 -27.14 -12.46
C ALA A 287 -1.91 -25.77 -12.41
N MET A 288 -2.04 -25.03 -11.30
CA MET A 288 -1.33 -23.76 -11.10
C MET A 288 0.17 -23.97 -10.91
N LEU A 289 0.60 -25.00 -10.19
CA LEU A 289 2.02 -25.36 -10.08
C LEU A 289 2.62 -25.72 -11.44
N GLU A 290 1.90 -26.46 -12.30
CA GLU A 290 2.33 -26.73 -13.68
C GLU A 290 2.43 -25.45 -14.51
N ASP A 291 1.48 -24.51 -14.38
CA ASP A 291 1.53 -23.24 -15.07
C ASP A 291 2.80 -22.43 -14.67
N ILE A 292 3.13 -22.42 -13.37
CA ILE A 292 4.35 -21.79 -12.85
C ILE A 292 5.61 -22.54 -13.34
N ALA A 293 5.57 -23.85 -13.38
CA ALA A 293 6.68 -24.68 -13.90
C ALA A 293 6.99 -24.34 -15.36
N ILE A 294 5.96 -24.26 -16.20
CA ILE A 294 6.09 -23.90 -17.62
C ILE A 294 6.63 -22.48 -17.77
N LEU A 295 6.12 -21.53 -16.96
CA LEU A 295 6.57 -20.14 -16.98
C LEU A 295 8.03 -19.97 -16.58
N THR A 296 8.50 -20.75 -15.61
CA THR A 296 9.86 -20.65 -15.06
C THR A 296 10.85 -21.63 -15.69
N GLY A 297 10.38 -22.51 -16.57
CA GLY A 297 11.19 -23.57 -17.18
C GLY A 297 11.64 -24.66 -16.20
N GLY A 298 10.88 -24.85 -15.09
CA GLY A 298 11.14 -25.88 -14.09
C GLY A 298 10.19 -27.08 -14.20
N THR A 299 10.27 -27.94 -13.18
CA THR A 299 9.43 -29.15 -13.07
C THR A 299 8.77 -29.19 -11.68
N VAL A 300 7.51 -29.60 -11.61
CA VAL A 300 6.85 -29.83 -10.32
C VAL A 300 7.38 -31.14 -9.73
N ILE A 301 7.97 -31.05 -8.54
CA ILE A 301 8.45 -32.22 -7.80
C ILE A 301 7.26 -32.89 -7.14
N ALA A 302 6.77 -33.98 -7.71
CA ALA A 302 5.64 -34.76 -7.24
C ALA A 302 5.93 -36.26 -7.31
N GLU A 303 5.53 -36.99 -6.28
CA GLU A 303 5.72 -38.45 -6.26
C GLU A 303 4.92 -39.17 -7.36
N GLU A 304 3.81 -38.58 -7.79
CA GLU A 304 2.96 -39.12 -8.87
C GLU A 304 3.70 -39.20 -10.21
N VAL A 305 4.69 -38.31 -10.42
CA VAL A 305 5.55 -38.31 -11.62
C VAL A 305 6.90 -38.96 -11.35
N GLY A 306 7.08 -39.60 -10.19
CA GLY A 306 8.30 -40.32 -9.81
C GLY A 306 9.46 -39.43 -9.29
N LEU A 307 9.17 -38.16 -9.00
CA LEU A 307 10.14 -37.20 -8.47
C LEU A 307 10.00 -37.06 -6.96
N SER A 308 11.12 -36.98 -6.25
CA SER A 308 11.17 -36.70 -4.81
C SER A 308 12.13 -35.56 -4.50
N LEU A 309 11.87 -34.80 -3.42
CA LEU A 309 12.72 -33.69 -2.99
C LEU A 309 14.17 -34.12 -2.75
N GLU A 310 14.38 -35.30 -2.19
CA GLU A 310 15.72 -35.85 -1.90
C GLU A 310 16.57 -36.08 -3.16
N LYS A 311 15.94 -36.29 -4.31
CA LYS A 311 16.60 -36.55 -5.59
C LYS A 311 16.56 -35.35 -6.53
N ALA A 312 15.93 -34.26 -6.14
CA ALA A 312 15.83 -33.07 -6.95
C ALA A 312 17.21 -32.42 -7.19
N THR A 313 17.39 -31.94 -8.40
CA THR A 313 18.62 -31.30 -8.86
C THR A 313 18.33 -29.86 -9.33
N LEU A 314 19.38 -29.06 -9.55
CA LEU A 314 19.22 -27.70 -10.10
C LEU A 314 18.52 -27.67 -11.47
N ASN A 315 18.58 -28.78 -12.23
CA ASN A 315 17.92 -28.87 -13.54
C ASN A 315 16.38 -29.01 -13.44
N ASP A 316 15.88 -29.44 -12.28
CA ASP A 316 14.46 -29.57 -12.02
C ASP A 316 13.86 -28.24 -11.54
N LEU A 317 14.71 -27.30 -11.12
CA LEU A 317 14.30 -25.99 -10.61
C LEU A 317 14.01 -25.02 -11.74
N GLY A 318 12.89 -24.30 -11.61
CA GLY A 318 12.62 -23.15 -12.45
C GLY A 318 13.56 -21.98 -12.17
N GLN A 319 13.57 -20.99 -13.05
CA GLN A 319 14.31 -19.75 -12.89
C GLN A 319 13.48 -18.55 -13.35
N ALA A 320 13.78 -17.38 -12.81
CA ALA A 320 13.24 -16.11 -13.27
C ALA A 320 14.31 -15.03 -13.12
N LYS A 321 14.16 -13.92 -13.82
CA LYS A 321 15.04 -12.76 -13.65
C LYS A 321 14.84 -12.12 -12.28
N ARG A 322 13.58 -11.98 -11.86
CA ARG A 322 13.22 -11.37 -10.58
C ARG A 322 11.91 -11.93 -10.03
N ILE A 323 11.83 -12.06 -8.71
CA ILE A 323 10.57 -12.40 -8.03
C ILE A 323 10.37 -11.44 -6.85
N GLU A 324 9.17 -10.88 -6.77
CA GLU A 324 8.73 -10.01 -5.68
C GLU A 324 7.65 -10.73 -4.86
N ILE A 325 7.87 -10.88 -3.58
CA ILE A 325 6.98 -11.57 -2.66
C ILE A 325 6.50 -10.58 -1.59
N GLY A 326 5.23 -10.23 -1.65
CA GLY A 326 4.56 -9.42 -0.65
C GLY A 326 3.91 -10.27 0.45
N LYS A 327 3.09 -9.63 1.26
CA LYS A 327 2.32 -10.30 2.32
C LYS A 327 1.21 -11.20 1.76
N GLU A 328 0.57 -10.79 0.67
CA GLU A 328 -0.62 -11.44 0.10
C GLU A 328 -0.39 -12.00 -1.31
N ASN A 329 0.68 -11.61 -1.99
CA ASN A 329 0.92 -11.98 -3.39
C ASN A 329 2.38 -12.28 -3.68
N THR A 330 2.62 -13.00 -4.78
CA THR A 330 3.93 -13.29 -5.35
C THR A 330 3.88 -13.00 -6.84
N THR A 331 4.82 -12.18 -7.33
CA THR A 331 4.97 -11.78 -8.73
C THR A 331 6.27 -12.37 -9.29
N ILE A 332 6.15 -13.18 -10.33
CA ILE A 332 7.28 -13.71 -11.10
C ILE A 332 7.44 -12.83 -12.33
N ILE A 333 8.63 -12.28 -12.52
CA ILE A 333 8.98 -11.36 -13.60
C ILE A 333 10.06 -12.00 -14.45
N ASP A 334 9.82 -12.08 -15.76
CA ASP A 334 10.73 -12.61 -16.76
C ASP A 334 11.17 -14.05 -16.40
N GLY A 335 10.19 -14.96 -16.43
CA GLY A 335 10.41 -16.39 -16.21
C GLY A 335 11.23 -17.00 -17.35
N ALA A 336 12.08 -17.98 -17.03
CA ALA A 336 12.98 -18.61 -17.99
C ALA A 336 12.31 -19.69 -18.88
N GLY A 337 10.97 -19.79 -18.85
CA GLY A 337 10.21 -20.71 -19.68
C GLY A 337 10.27 -20.36 -21.17
N ASP A 338 10.16 -21.38 -22.02
CA ASP A 338 10.11 -21.17 -23.47
C ASP A 338 8.76 -20.61 -23.91
N ALA A 339 8.74 -19.49 -24.64
CA ALA A 339 7.53 -18.80 -25.09
C ALA A 339 6.56 -19.72 -25.87
N LYS A 340 7.08 -20.65 -26.70
CA LYS A 340 6.26 -21.60 -27.43
C LYS A 340 5.56 -22.58 -26.51
N THR A 341 6.21 -22.99 -25.45
CA THR A 341 5.64 -23.90 -24.43
C THR A 341 4.53 -23.19 -23.65
N ILE A 342 4.75 -21.91 -23.31
CA ILE A 342 3.75 -21.04 -22.66
C ILE A 342 2.52 -20.86 -23.56
N GLU A 343 2.72 -20.51 -24.84
CA GLU A 343 1.64 -20.41 -25.83
C GLU A 343 0.87 -21.73 -25.97
N GLY A 344 1.57 -22.86 -26.01
CA GLY A 344 0.97 -24.20 -26.04
C GLY A 344 0.07 -24.44 -24.84
N ARG A 345 0.52 -24.05 -23.64
CA ARG A 345 -0.26 -24.15 -22.41
C ARG A 345 -1.51 -23.27 -22.44
N VAL A 346 -1.37 -22.02 -22.90
CA VAL A 346 -2.50 -21.10 -23.08
C VAL A 346 -3.55 -21.68 -24.04
N LYS A 347 -3.13 -22.27 -25.16
CA LYS A 347 -4.06 -22.94 -26.09
C LYS A 347 -4.77 -24.12 -25.45
N GLN A 348 -4.05 -24.94 -24.69
CA GLN A 348 -4.64 -26.07 -23.95
C GLN A 348 -5.71 -25.61 -22.96
N ILE A 349 -5.44 -24.54 -22.18
CA ILE A 349 -6.42 -24.02 -21.23
C ILE A 349 -7.62 -23.41 -21.95
N ARG A 350 -7.44 -22.76 -23.10
CA ARG A 350 -8.55 -22.24 -23.93
C ARG A 350 -9.47 -23.35 -24.41
N THR A 351 -8.91 -24.48 -24.84
CA THR A 351 -9.73 -25.66 -25.19
C THR A 351 -10.52 -26.18 -23.98
N GLN A 352 -9.90 -26.21 -22.79
CA GLN A 352 -10.60 -26.57 -21.56
C GLN A 352 -11.76 -25.60 -21.21
N ILE A 353 -11.62 -24.32 -21.53
CA ILE A 353 -12.70 -23.31 -21.35
C ILE A 353 -13.90 -23.65 -22.25
N GLU A 354 -13.64 -24.05 -23.51
CA GLU A 354 -14.70 -24.42 -24.45
C GLU A 354 -15.43 -25.72 -24.02
N GLU A 355 -14.70 -26.64 -23.42
CA GLU A 355 -15.23 -27.93 -22.92
C GLU A 355 -15.90 -27.83 -21.53
N ALA A 356 -15.65 -26.74 -20.79
CA ALA A 356 -16.15 -26.55 -19.44
C ALA A 356 -17.68 -26.42 -19.40
N THR A 357 -18.31 -27.26 -18.61
CA THR A 357 -19.78 -27.30 -18.44
C THR A 357 -20.27 -26.39 -17.30
N SER A 358 -19.39 -26.06 -16.35
CA SER A 358 -19.66 -25.17 -15.20
C SER A 358 -19.17 -23.75 -15.50
N ASP A 359 -20.04 -22.76 -15.26
CA ASP A 359 -19.65 -21.33 -15.38
C ASP A 359 -18.53 -20.96 -14.41
N TYR A 360 -18.52 -21.54 -13.22
CA TYR A 360 -17.46 -21.36 -12.23
C TYR A 360 -16.11 -21.92 -12.71
N ASP A 361 -16.10 -23.13 -13.31
CA ASP A 361 -14.85 -23.70 -13.84
C ASP A 361 -14.36 -22.90 -15.05
N ARG A 362 -15.28 -22.44 -15.89
CA ARG A 362 -14.98 -21.56 -17.03
C ARG A 362 -14.32 -20.26 -16.56
N GLU A 363 -14.88 -19.62 -15.53
CA GLU A 363 -14.31 -18.41 -14.94
C GLU A 363 -12.89 -18.64 -14.41
N LYS A 364 -12.67 -19.74 -13.67
CA LYS A 364 -11.34 -20.06 -13.11
C LYS A 364 -10.30 -20.44 -14.17
N LEU A 365 -10.72 -21.04 -15.26
CA LEU A 365 -9.84 -21.28 -16.41
C LEU A 365 -9.51 -19.98 -17.15
N GLN A 366 -10.47 -19.06 -17.27
CA GLN A 366 -10.23 -17.72 -17.84
C GLN A 366 -9.23 -16.92 -17.01
N GLU A 367 -9.32 -16.93 -15.66
CA GLU A 367 -8.34 -16.33 -14.77
C GLU A 367 -6.93 -16.89 -15.02
N ARG A 368 -6.79 -18.21 -15.21
CA ARG A 368 -5.48 -18.83 -15.50
C ARG A 368 -4.90 -18.37 -16.84
N VAL A 369 -5.74 -18.29 -17.88
CA VAL A 369 -5.32 -17.76 -19.19
C VAL A 369 -4.87 -16.32 -19.05
N ALA A 370 -5.64 -15.48 -18.36
CA ALA A 370 -5.30 -14.07 -18.16
C ALA A 370 -3.94 -13.91 -17.45
N LYS A 371 -3.69 -14.74 -16.42
CA LYS A 371 -2.41 -14.73 -15.67
C LYS A 371 -1.21 -15.18 -16.51
N LEU A 372 -1.37 -16.18 -17.38
CA LEU A 372 -0.30 -16.71 -18.22
C LEU A 372 -0.05 -15.89 -19.49
N ALA A 373 -1.14 -15.45 -20.17
CA ALA A 373 -1.04 -14.78 -21.46
C ALA A 373 -0.80 -13.28 -21.35
N GLY A 374 -1.13 -12.67 -20.20
CA GLY A 374 -0.99 -11.23 -19.99
C GLY A 374 0.44 -10.77 -19.81
N GLY A 375 1.33 -11.62 -19.32
CA GLY A 375 2.70 -11.24 -18.97
C GLY A 375 2.75 -10.22 -17.83
N VAL A 376 3.90 -9.59 -17.67
CA VAL A 376 4.14 -8.50 -16.71
C VAL A 376 4.66 -7.29 -17.47
N ALA A 377 4.00 -6.15 -17.32
CA ALA A 377 4.51 -4.87 -17.82
C ALA A 377 5.48 -4.29 -16.78
N VAL A 378 6.70 -4.02 -17.21
CA VAL A 378 7.76 -3.44 -16.37
C VAL A 378 7.97 -1.99 -16.81
N ILE A 379 7.62 -1.04 -15.94
CA ILE A 379 7.92 0.37 -16.14
C ILE A 379 9.29 0.66 -15.54
N LYS A 380 10.28 0.93 -16.39
CA LYS A 380 11.63 1.29 -15.98
C LYS A 380 11.71 2.81 -15.83
N VAL A 381 11.98 3.27 -14.63
CA VAL A 381 12.04 4.71 -14.30
C VAL A 381 13.47 5.19 -14.43
N GLY A 382 13.70 6.19 -15.28
CA GLY A 382 14.99 6.83 -15.46
C GLY A 382 15.05 8.22 -14.85
N ALA A 383 16.24 8.59 -14.33
CA ALA A 383 16.52 9.93 -13.83
C ALA A 383 18.02 10.22 -13.83
N ALA A 384 18.40 11.50 -13.68
CA ALA A 384 19.80 11.92 -13.67
C ALA A 384 20.53 11.58 -12.37
N THR A 385 19.80 11.50 -11.25
CA THR A 385 20.35 11.20 -9.92
C THR A 385 19.54 10.12 -9.21
N GLU A 386 20.17 9.40 -8.28
CA GLU A 386 19.50 8.39 -7.47
C GLU A 386 18.34 8.96 -6.62
N VAL A 387 18.49 10.18 -6.11
CA VAL A 387 17.44 10.85 -5.32
C VAL A 387 16.23 11.16 -6.18
N GLU A 388 16.44 11.70 -7.39
CA GLU A 388 15.38 11.97 -8.36
C GLU A 388 14.70 10.68 -8.83
N MET A 389 15.47 9.62 -9.06
CA MET A 389 14.95 8.30 -9.47
C MET A 389 14.01 7.72 -8.42
N LYS A 390 14.39 7.76 -7.14
CA LYS A 390 13.57 7.28 -6.03
C LYS A 390 12.26 8.08 -5.91
N GLU A 391 12.33 9.41 -6.04
CA GLU A 391 11.15 10.26 -6.01
C GLU A 391 10.22 9.97 -7.19
N LYS A 392 10.76 9.90 -8.41
CA LYS A 392 9.98 9.63 -9.61
C LYS A 392 9.36 8.23 -9.60
N LYS A 393 10.11 7.23 -9.08
CA LYS A 393 9.60 5.87 -8.91
C LYS A 393 8.43 5.81 -7.93
N ALA A 394 8.51 6.49 -6.80
CA ALA A 394 7.41 6.57 -5.84
C ALA A 394 6.16 7.18 -6.49
N ARG A 395 6.30 8.28 -7.24
CA ARG A 395 5.19 8.89 -8.00
C ARG A 395 4.55 7.93 -9.03
N VAL A 396 5.36 7.15 -9.73
CA VAL A 396 4.86 6.15 -10.69
C VAL A 396 4.09 5.04 -9.96
N GLU A 397 4.58 4.60 -8.80
CA GLU A 397 3.91 3.59 -7.97
C GLU A 397 2.57 4.11 -7.44
N ASP A 398 2.52 5.33 -6.91
CA ASP A 398 1.28 5.97 -6.44
C ASP A 398 0.26 6.11 -7.58
N ALA A 399 0.71 6.58 -8.75
CA ALA A 399 -0.12 6.70 -9.95
C ALA A 399 -0.66 5.36 -10.43
N LEU A 400 0.15 4.29 -10.36
CA LEU A 400 -0.28 2.93 -10.70
C LEU A 400 -1.36 2.42 -9.72
N HIS A 401 -1.19 2.66 -8.43
CA HIS A 401 -2.20 2.29 -7.42
C HIS A 401 -3.50 3.06 -7.61
N ALA A 402 -3.42 4.37 -7.84
CA ALA A 402 -4.58 5.21 -8.13
C ALA A 402 -5.34 4.75 -9.39
N THR A 403 -4.63 4.41 -10.46
CA THR A 403 -5.27 3.91 -11.70
C THR A 403 -5.95 2.57 -11.50
N ARG A 404 -5.35 1.64 -10.73
CA ARG A 404 -6.02 0.38 -10.35
C ARG A 404 -7.28 0.62 -9.53
N ALA A 405 -7.20 1.50 -8.54
CA ALA A 405 -8.36 1.88 -7.73
C ALA A 405 -9.49 2.50 -8.57
N ALA A 406 -9.15 3.30 -9.60
CA ALA A 406 -10.11 3.89 -10.52
C ALA A 406 -10.77 2.84 -11.44
N VAL A 407 -10.02 1.85 -11.89
CA VAL A 407 -10.56 0.74 -12.70
C VAL A 407 -11.52 -0.12 -11.86
N GLU A 408 -11.24 -0.32 -10.56
CA GLU A 408 -12.06 -1.13 -9.66
C GLU A 408 -13.40 -0.47 -9.28
N GLU A 409 -13.38 0.79 -8.84
CA GLU A 409 -14.57 1.47 -8.28
C GLU A 409 -15.00 2.71 -9.06
N GLY A 410 -14.34 3.02 -10.19
CA GLY A 410 -14.64 4.20 -11.00
C GLY A 410 -13.96 5.47 -10.48
N ILE A 411 -14.36 6.59 -11.07
CA ILE A 411 -13.82 7.93 -10.83
C ILE A 411 -14.91 8.91 -10.40
N VAL A 412 -14.52 9.91 -9.62
CA VAL A 412 -15.32 11.05 -9.19
C VAL A 412 -14.60 12.35 -9.53
N PRO A 413 -15.28 13.54 -9.53
CA PRO A 413 -14.58 14.81 -9.69
C PRO A 413 -13.56 15.00 -8.58
N GLY A 414 -12.31 15.33 -8.97
CA GLY A 414 -11.18 15.45 -8.07
C GLY A 414 -11.13 16.76 -7.28
N GLY A 415 -9.98 17.06 -6.70
CA GLY A 415 -9.75 18.31 -5.98
C GLY A 415 -10.62 18.52 -4.74
N GLY A 416 -11.13 17.44 -4.14
CA GLY A 416 -12.04 17.47 -2.99
C GLY A 416 -13.51 17.78 -3.33
N VAL A 417 -13.84 18.00 -4.62
CA VAL A 417 -15.20 18.37 -5.06
C VAL A 417 -16.20 17.25 -4.81
N ALA A 418 -15.83 15.98 -5.01
CA ALA A 418 -16.72 14.85 -4.73
C ALA A 418 -17.26 14.86 -3.29
N LEU A 419 -16.39 15.13 -2.31
CA LEU A 419 -16.78 15.23 -0.91
C LEU A 419 -17.72 16.42 -0.66
N ILE A 420 -17.50 17.56 -1.34
CA ILE A 420 -18.42 18.71 -1.28
C ILE A 420 -19.81 18.34 -1.83
N ARG A 421 -19.90 17.56 -2.90
CA ARG A 421 -21.20 17.11 -3.47
C ARG A 421 -21.95 16.16 -2.55
N CYS A 422 -21.25 15.38 -1.71
CA CYS A 422 -21.88 14.50 -0.73
C CYS A 422 -22.54 15.25 0.45
N ARG A 423 -22.25 16.53 0.67
CA ARG A 423 -22.77 17.30 1.80
C ARG A 423 -24.30 17.33 1.86
N ASP A 424 -24.98 17.38 0.72
CA ASP A 424 -26.45 17.38 0.67
C ASP A 424 -27.05 16.08 1.21
N ALA A 425 -26.43 14.94 0.92
CA ALA A 425 -26.84 13.65 1.46
C ALA A 425 -26.63 13.59 2.98
N VAL A 426 -25.47 14.05 3.47
CA VAL A 426 -25.15 14.13 4.90
C VAL A 426 -26.10 15.08 5.65
N THR A 427 -26.46 16.22 5.05
CA THR A 427 -27.39 17.19 5.65
C THR A 427 -28.80 16.60 5.85
N ARG A 428 -29.20 15.66 5.00
CA ARG A 428 -30.48 14.93 5.14
C ARG A 428 -30.45 13.82 6.17
N THR A 429 -29.28 13.37 6.57
CA THR A 429 -29.09 12.32 7.58
C THR A 429 -29.44 12.88 8.97
N LYS A 430 -30.15 12.09 9.79
CA LYS A 430 -30.57 12.46 11.15
C LYS A 430 -30.02 11.48 12.17
N GLY A 431 -29.59 12.01 13.30
CA GLY A 431 -29.27 11.25 14.49
C GLY A 431 -30.50 10.81 15.26
N ASP A 432 -30.32 9.90 16.21
CA ASP A 432 -31.38 9.50 17.13
C ASP A 432 -31.52 10.49 18.31
N ASN A 433 -30.50 11.34 18.49
CA ASN A 433 -30.46 12.40 19.53
C ASN A 433 -29.55 13.57 19.09
N ALA A 434 -29.55 14.64 19.90
CA ALA A 434 -28.78 15.86 19.60
C ALA A 434 -27.26 15.62 19.49
N ASP A 435 -26.70 14.69 20.26
CA ASP A 435 -25.26 14.38 20.24
C ASP A 435 -24.89 13.66 18.94
N GLN A 436 -25.75 12.77 18.43
CA GLN A 436 -25.56 12.16 17.11
C GLN A 436 -25.70 13.18 15.99
N ASP A 437 -26.65 14.13 16.09
CA ASP A 437 -26.76 15.23 15.13
C ASP A 437 -25.50 16.12 15.13
N ALA A 438 -24.87 16.31 16.29
CA ALA A 438 -23.59 16.99 16.39
C ALA A 438 -22.47 16.18 15.70
N GLY A 439 -22.46 14.85 15.86
CA GLY A 439 -21.56 13.94 15.16
C GLY A 439 -21.67 14.05 13.62
N ILE A 440 -22.89 14.16 13.11
CA ILE A 440 -23.16 14.39 11.68
C ILE A 440 -22.58 15.74 11.21
N LYS A 441 -22.74 16.80 12.02
CA LYS A 441 -22.19 18.14 11.71
C LYS A 441 -20.66 18.15 11.69
N ILE A 442 -20.00 17.35 12.53
CA ILE A 442 -18.53 17.19 12.51
C ILE A 442 -18.08 16.70 11.12
N VAL A 443 -18.70 15.63 10.61
CA VAL A 443 -18.36 15.10 9.28
C VAL A 443 -18.69 16.12 8.19
N LEU A 444 -19.86 16.75 8.25
CA LEU A 444 -20.28 17.78 7.29
C LEU A 444 -19.22 18.89 7.16
N ARG A 445 -18.62 19.32 8.27
CA ARG A 445 -17.52 20.30 8.27
C ARG A 445 -16.22 19.70 7.71
N ALA A 446 -15.90 18.46 8.10
CA ALA A 446 -14.66 17.80 7.68
C ALA A 446 -14.61 17.53 6.16
N LEU A 447 -15.77 17.31 5.51
CA LEU A 447 -15.84 17.09 4.05
C LEU A 447 -15.33 18.29 3.22
N GLU A 448 -15.25 19.49 3.79
CA GLU A 448 -14.69 20.67 3.13
C GLU A 448 -13.15 20.72 3.19
N GLU A 449 -12.55 20.04 4.17
CA GLU A 449 -11.16 20.26 4.54
C GLU A 449 -10.14 19.86 3.45
N PRO A 450 -10.34 18.78 2.67
CA PRO A 450 -9.45 18.49 1.55
C PRO A 450 -9.38 19.61 0.51
N LEU A 451 -10.53 20.15 0.10
CA LEU A 451 -10.58 21.29 -0.83
C LEU A 451 -9.93 22.54 -0.21
N ARG A 452 -10.22 22.83 1.07
CA ARG A 452 -9.61 23.97 1.79
C ARG A 452 -8.09 23.86 1.78
N THR A 453 -7.55 22.71 2.15
CA THR A 453 -6.10 22.48 2.20
C THR A 453 -5.45 22.63 0.82
N ILE A 454 -6.09 22.14 -0.25
CA ILE A 454 -5.59 22.30 -1.63
C ILE A 454 -5.53 23.78 -2.02
N VAL A 455 -6.55 24.56 -1.66
CA VAL A 455 -6.65 25.98 -1.96
C VAL A 455 -5.64 26.79 -1.15
N ASP A 456 -5.51 26.49 0.15
CA ASP A 456 -4.51 27.14 1.04
C ASP A 456 -3.08 26.88 0.54
N ASN A 457 -2.77 25.65 0.10
CA ASN A 457 -1.48 25.32 -0.51
C ASN A 457 -1.26 26.03 -1.85
N ALA A 458 -2.35 26.39 -2.55
CA ALA A 458 -2.28 27.20 -3.77
C ALA A 458 -2.08 28.69 -3.50
N GLY A 459 -2.22 29.13 -2.23
CA GLY A 459 -2.06 30.54 -1.83
C GLY A 459 -3.32 31.39 -2.04
N GLU A 460 -4.48 30.74 -2.16
CA GLU A 460 -5.77 31.39 -2.36
C GLU A 460 -6.64 31.33 -1.09
N GLU A 461 -7.68 32.17 -1.01
CA GLU A 461 -8.61 32.20 0.13
C GLU A 461 -9.60 31.04 0.10
N ALA A 462 -9.36 30.02 0.94
CA ALA A 462 -10.12 28.77 0.93
C ALA A 462 -11.62 28.96 1.14
N SER A 463 -12.02 29.91 2.00
CA SER A 463 -13.44 30.15 2.31
C SER A 463 -14.22 30.66 1.09
N VAL A 464 -13.60 31.51 0.28
CA VAL A 464 -14.18 32.06 -0.96
C VAL A 464 -14.35 30.95 -1.99
N VAL A 465 -13.31 30.13 -2.19
CA VAL A 465 -13.31 29.05 -3.17
C VAL A 465 -14.33 27.99 -2.81
N VAL A 466 -14.35 27.55 -1.53
CA VAL A 466 -15.32 26.53 -1.06
C VAL A 466 -16.75 26.99 -1.27
N ASN A 467 -17.09 28.24 -0.89
CA ASN A 467 -18.44 28.75 -1.10
C ASN A 467 -18.85 28.73 -2.58
N LYS A 468 -17.97 29.17 -3.47
CA LYS A 468 -18.23 29.16 -4.91
C LYS A 468 -18.39 27.74 -5.47
N VAL A 469 -17.61 26.77 -4.97
CA VAL A 469 -17.76 25.36 -5.34
C VAL A 469 -19.04 24.76 -4.80
N VAL A 470 -19.47 25.10 -3.58
CA VAL A 470 -20.73 24.65 -2.97
C VAL A 470 -21.95 25.15 -3.78
N GLU A 471 -21.93 26.38 -4.26
CA GLU A 471 -22.99 26.95 -5.12
C GLU A 471 -23.07 26.25 -6.50
N GLY A 472 -21.95 25.69 -6.97
CA GLY A 472 -21.87 24.96 -8.22
C GLY A 472 -22.54 23.57 -8.14
N LYS A 473 -22.80 22.97 -9.31
CA LYS A 473 -23.45 21.66 -9.46
C LYS A 473 -22.60 20.69 -10.27
N GLY A 474 -22.86 19.39 -10.09
CA GLY A 474 -22.17 18.32 -10.84
C GLY A 474 -20.66 18.36 -10.61
N ASN A 475 -19.89 18.34 -11.69
CA ASN A 475 -18.43 18.29 -11.63
C ASN A 475 -17.77 19.68 -11.53
N TYR A 476 -18.56 20.77 -11.45
CA TYR A 476 -18.02 22.13 -11.36
C TYR A 476 -17.17 22.28 -10.10
N GLY A 477 -15.92 22.71 -10.26
CA GLY A 477 -14.99 22.86 -9.17
C GLY A 477 -13.85 23.83 -9.49
N TYR A 478 -12.91 23.95 -8.55
CA TYR A 478 -11.72 24.79 -8.67
C TYR A 478 -10.52 23.95 -9.07
N ASN A 479 -9.91 24.26 -10.20
CA ASN A 479 -8.64 23.66 -10.62
C ASN A 479 -7.48 24.46 -10.01
N ALA A 480 -6.89 23.95 -8.94
CA ALA A 480 -5.82 24.63 -8.22
C ALA A 480 -4.51 24.75 -9.01
N GLN A 481 -4.34 23.99 -10.11
CA GLN A 481 -3.18 24.09 -10.97
C GLN A 481 -3.26 25.36 -11.84
N SER A 482 -4.41 25.56 -12.52
CA SER A 482 -4.61 26.70 -13.43
C SER A 482 -5.17 27.95 -12.72
N GLY A 483 -5.84 27.79 -11.58
CA GLY A 483 -6.55 28.87 -10.89
C GLY A 483 -7.98 29.12 -11.39
N ASP A 484 -8.49 28.25 -12.28
CA ASP A 484 -9.77 28.44 -12.94
C ASP A 484 -10.88 27.57 -12.33
N TYR A 485 -12.14 27.96 -12.62
CA TYR A 485 -13.33 27.18 -12.29
C TYR A 485 -13.89 26.53 -13.56
N ALA A 486 -14.03 25.21 -13.54
CA ALA A 486 -14.49 24.44 -14.69
C ALA A 486 -15.18 23.14 -14.30
N ASP A 487 -15.67 22.38 -15.27
CA ASP A 487 -15.97 20.95 -15.08
C ASP A 487 -14.65 20.20 -14.91
N LEU A 488 -14.45 19.68 -13.69
CA LEU A 488 -13.17 19.05 -13.33
C LEU A 488 -12.97 17.71 -14.06
N VAL A 489 -14.04 16.97 -14.33
CA VAL A 489 -13.95 15.71 -15.08
C VAL A 489 -13.55 15.96 -16.53
N GLU A 490 -14.14 16.95 -17.18
CA GLU A 490 -13.75 17.37 -18.53
C GLU A 490 -12.31 17.90 -18.57
N SER A 491 -11.89 18.61 -17.52
CA SER A 491 -10.53 19.15 -17.37
C SER A 491 -9.50 18.07 -16.98
N GLY A 492 -9.93 16.80 -16.79
CA GLY A 492 -9.07 15.69 -16.42
C GLY A 492 -8.69 15.66 -14.93
N VAL A 493 -9.28 16.52 -14.08
CA VAL A 493 -9.04 16.52 -12.62
C VAL A 493 -10.03 15.56 -11.97
N VAL A 494 -9.60 14.32 -11.78
CA VAL A 494 -10.42 13.21 -11.29
C VAL A 494 -9.71 12.47 -10.16
N ASP A 495 -10.48 11.95 -9.21
CA ASP A 495 -9.99 11.10 -8.13
C ASP A 495 -10.62 9.70 -8.24
N PRO A 496 -9.89 8.61 -7.90
CA PRO A 496 -10.49 7.29 -7.78
C PRO A 496 -11.50 7.25 -6.63
N THR A 497 -12.69 6.71 -6.89
CA THR A 497 -13.75 6.59 -5.89
C THR A 497 -13.29 5.79 -4.67
N LYS A 498 -12.56 4.68 -4.89
CA LYS A 498 -11.99 3.84 -3.84
C LYS A 498 -11.06 4.62 -2.92
N VAL A 499 -10.18 5.46 -3.49
CA VAL A 499 -9.23 6.30 -2.73
C VAL A 499 -9.98 7.27 -1.82
N THR A 500 -10.92 8.04 -2.38
CA THR A 500 -11.70 9.02 -1.62
C THR A 500 -12.54 8.36 -0.51
N ARG A 501 -13.15 7.21 -0.81
CA ARG A 501 -13.95 6.42 0.13
C ARG A 501 -13.08 5.88 1.28
N CYS A 502 -11.98 5.22 0.96
CA CYS A 502 -11.06 4.65 1.97
C CYS A 502 -10.46 5.73 2.85
N ALA A 503 -10.07 6.88 2.30
CA ALA A 503 -9.56 8.01 3.05
C ALA A 503 -10.56 8.47 4.13
N LEU A 504 -11.84 8.64 3.77
CA LEU A 504 -12.88 9.04 4.72
C LEU A 504 -13.17 7.96 5.76
N GLN A 505 -13.28 6.69 5.36
CA GLN A 505 -13.55 5.58 6.27
C GLN A 505 -12.45 5.42 7.32
N ASN A 506 -11.19 5.39 6.90
CA ASN A 506 -10.06 5.22 7.80
C ASN A 506 -9.89 6.44 8.73
N ALA A 507 -10.07 7.65 8.20
CA ALA A 507 -10.06 8.88 8.99
C ALA A 507 -11.11 8.86 10.09
N ALA A 508 -12.36 8.57 9.75
CA ALA A 508 -13.48 8.55 10.69
C ALA A 508 -13.34 7.43 11.74
N SER A 509 -12.86 6.25 11.32
CA SER A 509 -12.63 5.12 12.22
C SER A 509 -11.67 5.49 13.35
N VAL A 510 -10.49 6.01 13.00
CA VAL A 510 -9.47 6.37 14.00
C VAL A 510 -9.86 7.63 14.77
N ALA A 511 -10.41 8.65 14.10
CA ALA A 511 -10.89 9.86 14.77
C ALA A 511 -11.98 9.52 15.81
N GLY A 512 -12.92 8.61 15.49
CA GLY A 512 -13.92 8.12 16.41
C GLY A 512 -13.33 7.45 17.66
N LEU A 513 -12.24 6.69 17.52
CA LEU A 513 -11.51 6.12 18.66
C LEU A 513 -10.85 7.22 19.50
N ILE A 514 -10.23 8.20 18.86
CA ILE A 514 -9.61 9.34 19.56
C ILE A 514 -10.66 10.11 20.38
N LEU A 515 -11.81 10.42 19.79
CA LEU A 515 -12.90 11.16 20.45
C LEU A 515 -13.46 10.42 21.66
N THR A 516 -13.50 9.08 21.63
CA THR A 516 -14.01 8.25 22.72
C THR A 516 -12.96 7.88 23.74
N THR A 517 -11.69 8.30 23.55
CA THR A 517 -10.60 8.05 24.51
C THR A 517 -10.69 9.01 25.69
N ASP A 518 -10.61 8.47 26.91
CA ASP A 518 -10.66 9.25 28.15
C ASP A 518 -9.43 9.08 29.03
N ALA A 519 -8.61 8.05 28.78
CA ALA A 519 -7.38 7.79 29.53
C ALA A 519 -6.25 7.34 28.60
N MET A 520 -5.04 7.76 28.93
CA MET A 520 -3.79 7.36 28.25
C MET A 520 -2.81 6.79 29.26
N VAL A 521 -2.15 5.69 28.91
CA VAL A 521 -1.18 5.00 29.76
C VAL A 521 0.15 4.88 29.03
N ALA A 522 1.20 5.49 29.56
CA ALA A 522 2.55 5.44 29.00
C ALA A 522 3.56 4.92 30.05
N GLU A 523 4.66 4.35 29.57
CA GLU A 523 5.79 4.03 30.46
C GLU A 523 6.50 5.30 30.90
N LEU A 524 6.81 5.40 32.21
CA LEU A 524 7.69 6.48 32.67
C LEU A 524 9.05 6.40 31.98
N PRO A 525 9.67 7.55 31.65
CA PRO A 525 11.06 7.57 31.20
C PRO A 525 11.94 6.82 32.20
N LYS A 526 12.82 5.98 31.71
CA LYS A 526 13.87 5.44 32.57
C LYS A 526 14.78 6.60 32.92
N ASP A 527 14.95 6.87 34.23
CA ASP A 527 16.04 7.73 34.67
C ASP A 527 17.35 7.09 34.22
N ASP A 528 18.01 7.67 33.25
CA ASP A 528 19.41 7.36 32.93
C ASP A 528 20.25 7.78 34.15
N LYS A 529 20.31 6.90 35.16
CA LYS A 529 21.31 7.05 36.22
C LYS A 529 22.66 6.89 35.52
N PRO A 530 23.54 7.89 35.59
CA PRO A 530 24.89 7.72 35.08
C PRO A 530 25.48 6.49 35.76
N MET A 531 26.01 5.55 34.98
CA MET A 531 26.78 4.43 35.53
C MET A 531 27.83 5.00 36.48
N PRO A 532 27.92 4.48 37.73
CA PRO A 532 29.02 4.88 38.62
C PRO A 532 30.31 4.55 37.90
N GLY A 533 31.09 5.57 37.57
CA GLY A 533 32.38 5.42 36.92
C GLY A 533 33.22 4.45 37.76
N GLY A 534 33.59 3.33 37.14
CA GLY A 534 34.54 2.39 37.70
C GLY A 534 35.84 3.13 38.00
N GLY A 535 36.07 3.40 39.27
CA GLY A 535 37.32 3.96 39.74
C GLY A 535 38.45 3.01 39.36
N MET A 536 39.31 3.47 38.46
CA MET A 536 40.61 2.85 38.17
C MET A 536 41.46 3.01 39.42
N GLY A 537 41.53 1.92 40.22
CA GLY A 537 42.43 1.80 41.34
C GLY A 537 43.85 1.98 40.91
N GLY A 538 44.56 2.90 41.55
CA GLY A 538 45.93 3.20 41.29
C GLY A 538 46.85 1.99 41.47
N MET A 539 47.73 1.76 40.53
CA MET A 539 48.89 0.92 40.65
C MET A 539 49.94 1.70 41.44
N GLY A 540 50.12 1.24 42.70
CA GLY A 540 51.23 1.74 43.56
C GLY A 540 52.58 1.31 42.99
N ASP A 541 53.50 2.25 43.01
CA ASP A 541 54.94 2.06 42.88
C ASP A 541 55.44 0.90 43.74
N MET A 542 56.25 0.02 43.19
CA MET A 542 57.23 -0.76 43.90
C MET A 542 58.59 -0.59 43.19
N ASP A 543 59.42 0.22 43.83
CA ASP A 543 60.86 0.19 43.68
C ASP A 543 61.43 -1.22 43.99
N MET A 544 62.30 -1.72 43.18
CA MET A 544 63.65 -2.33 43.32
C MET A 544 63.98 -3.15 42.09
#